data_0b6f90ee34f5a209faa679e07af59d3e
#
_entry.id   0b6f90ee34f5a209faa679e07af59d3e
#
_cell.length_a   1.000
_cell.length_b   1.000
_cell.length_c   1.000
_cell.angle_alpha   90.00
_cell.angle_beta   90.00
_cell.angle_gamma   90.00
#
_symmetry.space_group_name_H-M   'P 1'
#
loop_
_entity.id
_entity.type
_entity.pdbx_description
1 polymer ?
#
loop_
_entity_poly.entity_id
_entity_poly.type
_entity_poly.pdbx_seq_one_letter_code
_entity_poly.pdbx_strand_id
1 'polypeptide(L)'
;MLKTKSSIILFILFFLACLLFFFKPLLYHFHSEKILAPDQMQSLVDNASQSLLANDVPVGAILIYNDSILSTGINTVYRDSNAGGHAEINAISNAIHKIGFEAFSKLDKQKLMLVSSFEPCMMCRGAIIEYNIRKVYFLKGKGLLHWWKNDLKQVRYEWSKVKVNGDEVQDSLFMLHPKYKSQ
;
A
#
# COMPACT_ATOMS: atom_id res chain seq x y z
N MET A 1 38.88 -17.87 -24.81
CA MET A 1 38.63 -16.42 -24.91
C MET A 1 37.14 -16.01 -24.94
N LEU A 2 36.21 -16.84 -25.39
CA LEU A 2 34.73 -16.49 -25.37
C LEU A 2 34.09 -16.50 -23.99
N LYS A 3 34.50 -17.39 -23.06
CA LYS A 3 33.95 -17.49 -21.71
C LYS A 3 34.15 -16.25 -20.83
N THR A 4 35.24 -15.51 -21.00
CA THR A 4 35.53 -14.29 -20.25
C THR A 4 34.68 -13.09 -20.66
N LYS A 5 34.34 -12.96 -21.94
CA LYS A 5 33.44 -11.88 -22.44
C LYS A 5 32.03 -12.04 -21.94
N SER A 6 31.49 -13.28 -21.92
CA SER A 6 30.16 -13.59 -21.40
C SER A 6 30.06 -13.30 -19.89
N SER A 7 31.11 -13.63 -19.11
CA SER A 7 31.14 -13.35 -17.67
C SER A 7 31.19 -11.85 -17.37
N ILE A 8 31.90 -11.07 -18.18
CA ILE A 8 31.95 -9.61 -18.01
C ILE A 8 30.59 -8.98 -18.33
N ILE A 9 29.92 -9.43 -19.38
CA ILE A 9 28.58 -8.93 -19.75
C ILE A 9 27.57 -9.26 -18.64
N LEU A 10 27.59 -10.48 -18.09
CA LEU A 10 26.73 -10.88 -16.98
C LEU A 10 27.00 -10.04 -15.72
N PHE A 11 28.27 -9.73 -15.42
CA PHE A 11 28.63 -8.89 -14.29
C PHE A 11 28.14 -7.44 -14.48
N ILE A 12 28.27 -6.89 -15.69
CA ILE A 12 27.76 -5.54 -16.01
C ILE A 12 26.23 -5.50 -15.91
N LEU A 13 25.51 -6.51 -16.42
CA LEU A 13 24.06 -6.59 -16.33
C LEU A 13 23.60 -6.73 -14.87
N PHE A 14 24.29 -7.54 -14.07
CA PHE A 14 24.03 -7.66 -12.63
C PHE A 14 24.25 -6.34 -11.91
N PHE A 15 25.38 -5.66 -12.19
CA PHE A 15 25.69 -4.37 -11.59
C PHE A 15 24.68 -3.29 -11.99
N LEU A 16 24.25 -3.25 -13.25
CA LEU A 16 23.20 -2.36 -13.75
C LEU A 16 21.83 -2.66 -13.08
N ALA A 17 21.47 -3.93 -12.92
CA ALA A 17 20.26 -4.32 -12.21
C ALA A 17 20.30 -3.90 -10.73
N CYS A 18 21.42 -4.09 -10.04
CA CYS A 18 21.65 -3.60 -8.70
C CYS A 18 21.55 -2.07 -8.64
N LEU A 19 22.17 -1.36 -9.57
CA LEU A 19 22.13 0.09 -9.67
C LEU A 19 20.69 0.59 -9.86
N LEU A 20 19.93 0.00 -10.77
CA LEU A 20 18.51 0.31 -10.98
C LEU A 20 17.68 0.03 -9.73
N PHE A 21 17.92 -1.08 -9.04
CA PHE A 21 17.24 -1.43 -7.81
C PHE A 21 17.53 -0.43 -6.68
N PHE A 22 18.79 -0.01 -6.52
CA PHE A 22 19.19 0.97 -5.50
C PHE A 22 18.82 2.41 -5.85
N PHE A 23 18.77 2.77 -7.16
CA PHE A 23 18.38 4.12 -7.60
C PHE A 23 16.87 4.31 -7.74
N LYS A 24 16.07 3.24 -7.79
CA LYS A 24 14.62 3.35 -7.88
C LYS A 24 13.99 4.25 -6.80
N PRO A 25 14.40 4.19 -5.52
CA PRO A 25 13.91 5.11 -4.50
C PRO A 25 14.37 6.57 -4.72
N LEU A 26 15.55 6.75 -5.30
CA LEU A 26 16.06 8.08 -5.60
C LEU A 26 15.29 8.74 -6.75
N LEU A 27 14.95 7.98 -7.79
CA LEU A 27 14.11 8.43 -8.90
C LEU A 27 12.70 8.80 -8.46
N TYR A 28 12.20 8.19 -7.38
CA TYR A 28 10.89 8.52 -6.81
C TYR A 28 10.83 9.95 -6.24
N HIS A 29 11.93 10.47 -5.70
CA HIS A 29 12.02 11.85 -5.22
C HIS A 29 12.01 12.90 -6.34
N PHE A 30 12.20 12.50 -7.60
CA PHE A 30 12.14 13.39 -8.76
C PHE A 30 10.81 13.36 -9.50
N HIS A 31 9.79 12.64 -8.97
CA HIS A 31 8.44 12.69 -9.54
C HIS A 31 7.78 14.04 -9.21
N SER A 32 7.08 14.59 -10.21
CA SER A 32 6.32 15.82 -10.04
C SER A 32 5.33 15.69 -8.89
N GLU A 33 5.34 16.66 -7.98
CA GLU A 33 4.35 16.74 -6.92
C GLU A 33 2.96 16.92 -7.52
N LYS A 34 2.01 16.08 -7.06
CA LYS A 34 0.61 16.28 -7.42
C LYS A 34 0.03 17.39 -6.53
N ILE A 35 -0.52 18.42 -7.15
CA ILE A 35 -1.28 19.45 -6.46
C ILE A 35 -2.68 18.90 -6.22
N LEU A 36 -3.10 18.82 -4.95
CA LEU A 36 -4.47 18.49 -4.56
C LEU A 36 -5.37 19.69 -4.73
N ALA A 37 -6.64 19.46 -5.03
CA ALA A 37 -7.64 20.51 -4.95
C ALA A 37 -7.78 21.00 -3.49
N PRO A 38 -8.13 22.29 -3.26
CA PRO A 38 -8.18 22.84 -1.91
C PRO A 38 -9.10 22.08 -0.95
N ASP A 39 -10.24 21.62 -1.42
CA ASP A 39 -11.20 20.80 -0.66
C ASP A 39 -10.63 19.40 -0.30
N GLN A 40 -9.88 18.81 -1.21
CA GLN A 40 -9.19 17.52 -0.97
C GLN A 40 -8.09 17.69 0.08
N MET A 41 -7.29 18.76 -0.01
CA MET A 41 -6.26 19.07 0.98
C MET A 41 -6.90 19.35 2.35
N GLN A 42 -7.95 20.15 2.39
CA GLN A 42 -8.66 20.45 3.64
C GLN A 42 -9.22 19.18 4.28
N SER A 43 -9.90 18.34 3.51
CA SER A 43 -10.42 17.07 3.99
C SER A 43 -9.32 16.17 4.56
N LEU A 44 -8.16 16.10 3.90
CA LEU A 44 -7.02 15.31 4.37
C LEU A 44 -6.49 15.82 5.71
N VAL A 45 -6.36 17.14 5.88
CA VAL A 45 -5.91 17.78 7.12
C VAL A 45 -6.93 17.59 8.24
N ASP A 46 -8.22 17.77 7.95
CA ASP A 46 -9.31 17.58 8.92
C ASP A 46 -9.34 16.14 9.46
N ASN A 47 -9.17 15.14 8.59
CA ASN A 47 -9.06 13.74 9.02
C ASN A 47 -7.85 13.48 9.91
N ALA A 48 -6.69 14.05 9.58
CA ALA A 48 -5.50 13.94 10.44
C ALA A 48 -5.72 14.62 11.80
N SER A 49 -6.38 15.77 11.80
CA SER A 49 -6.72 16.51 13.03
C SER A 49 -7.71 15.75 13.91
N GLN A 50 -8.70 15.08 13.31
CA GLN A 50 -9.63 14.22 14.05
C GLN A 50 -8.91 13.05 14.73
N SER A 51 -7.92 12.43 14.09
CA SER A 51 -7.09 11.40 14.72
C SER A 51 -6.36 11.96 15.97
N LEU A 52 -5.79 13.18 15.85
CA LEU A 52 -5.10 13.82 16.98
C LEU A 52 -6.06 14.12 18.15
N LEU A 53 -7.26 14.62 17.87
CA LEU A 53 -8.28 14.89 18.89
C LEU A 53 -8.73 13.62 19.63
N ALA A 54 -8.62 12.46 18.98
CA ALA A 54 -8.91 11.14 19.55
C ALA A 54 -7.69 10.51 20.25
N ASN A 55 -6.60 11.26 20.52
CA ASN A 55 -5.33 10.76 21.04
C ASN A 55 -4.67 9.68 20.20
N ASP A 56 -4.94 9.69 18.90
CA ASP A 56 -4.30 8.80 17.94
C ASP A 56 -3.19 9.52 17.16
N VAL A 57 -2.36 8.77 16.44
CA VAL A 57 -1.34 9.37 15.57
C VAL A 57 -2.03 10.20 14.49
N PRO A 58 -1.66 11.47 14.27
CA PRO A 58 -2.36 12.39 13.38
C PRO A 58 -2.13 12.04 11.91
N VAL A 59 -2.73 10.96 11.47
CA VAL A 59 -2.75 10.51 10.08
C VAL A 59 -4.18 10.47 9.57
N GLY A 60 -4.40 11.17 8.47
CA GLY A 60 -5.63 11.12 7.69
C GLY A 60 -5.37 10.57 6.29
N ALA A 61 -6.38 9.98 5.69
CA ALA A 61 -6.35 9.52 4.31
C ALA A 61 -7.67 9.82 3.61
N ILE A 62 -7.61 10.04 2.31
CA ILE A 62 -8.76 10.20 1.43
C ILE A 62 -8.62 9.27 0.22
N LEU A 63 -9.71 8.66 -0.17
CA LEU A 63 -9.80 7.89 -1.39
C LEU A 63 -10.60 8.70 -2.40
N ILE A 64 -10.00 8.99 -3.55
CA ILE A 64 -10.56 9.85 -4.59
C ILE A 64 -10.89 8.97 -5.80
N TYR A 65 -12.06 9.18 -6.38
CA TYR A 65 -12.48 8.55 -7.63
C TYR A 65 -13.08 9.60 -8.57
N ASN A 66 -12.60 9.69 -9.81
CA ASN A 66 -13.00 10.75 -10.77
C ASN A 66 -12.90 12.15 -10.18
N ASP A 67 -11.76 12.47 -9.55
CA ASP A 67 -11.44 13.75 -8.91
C ASP A 67 -12.36 14.15 -7.73
N SER A 68 -13.30 13.29 -7.33
CA SER A 68 -14.19 13.48 -6.18
C SER A 68 -13.81 12.58 -5.03
N ILE A 69 -13.94 13.04 -3.79
CA ILE A 69 -13.69 12.24 -2.59
C ILE A 69 -14.77 11.15 -2.48
N LEU A 70 -14.34 9.90 -2.66
CA LEU A 70 -15.21 8.74 -2.47
C LEU A 70 -15.41 8.41 -1.00
N SER A 71 -14.31 8.44 -0.23
CA SER A 71 -14.29 8.16 1.21
C SER A 71 -13.10 8.81 1.89
N THR A 72 -13.17 8.87 3.21
CA THR A 72 -12.10 9.35 4.09
C THR A 72 -11.77 8.31 5.15
N GLY A 73 -10.60 8.41 5.76
CA GLY A 73 -10.18 7.59 6.88
C GLY A 73 -9.30 8.35 7.85
N ILE A 74 -9.49 8.10 9.11
CA ILE A 74 -8.68 8.60 10.22
C ILE A 74 -7.91 7.45 10.86
N ASN A 75 -6.77 7.72 11.47
CA ASN A 75 -6.08 6.71 12.28
C ASN A 75 -6.85 6.48 13.58
N THR A 76 -7.08 5.21 13.93
CA THR A 76 -7.90 4.80 15.09
C THR A 76 -7.27 3.67 15.89
N VAL A 77 -5.96 3.49 15.75
CA VAL A 77 -5.22 2.36 16.35
C VAL A 77 -5.38 2.31 17.86
N TYR A 78 -5.14 3.43 18.54
CA TYR A 78 -5.25 3.50 19.99
C TYR A 78 -6.70 3.59 20.44
N ARG A 79 -7.52 4.41 19.78
CA ARG A 79 -8.93 4.60 20.10
C ARG A 79 -9.71 3.29 20.09
N ASP A 80 -9.51 2.48 19.05
CA ASP A 80 -10.29 1.25 18.82
C ASP A 80 -9.53 -0.01 19.27
N SER A 81 -8.33 0.15 19.87
CA SER A 81 -7.43 -0.97 20.21
C SER A 81 -7.22 -1.93 19.04
N ASN A 82 -7.14 -1.39 17.84
CA ASN A 82 -7.07 -2.14 16.59
C ASN A 82 -5.78 -1.80 15.83
N ALA A 83 -4.81 -2.73 15.81
CA ALA A 83 -3.56 -2.55 15.08
C ALA A 83 -3.74 -2.31 13.57
N GLY A 84 -4.88 -2.72 12.99
CA GLY A 84 -5.27 -2.48 11.61
C GLY A 84 -5.91 -1.11 11.35
N GLY A 85 -6.21 -0.32 12.39
CA GLY A 85 -6.95 0.94 12.31
C GLY A 85 -6.18 2.12 11.70
N HIS A 86 -5.34 1.89 10.68
CA HIS A 86 -4.63 2.95 9.97
C HIS A 86 -5.57 3.72 9.04
N ALA A 87 -5.31 5.01 8.87
CA ALA A 87 -6.14 5.91 8.07
C ALA A 87 -6.39 5.40 6.65
N GLU A 88 -5.37 4.84 6.00
CA GLU A 88 -5.46 4.30 4.65
C GLU A 88 -6.38 3.07 4.60
N ILE A 89 -6.26 2.17 5.58
CA ILE A 89 -7.14 0.99 5.70
C ILE A 89 -8.57 1.43 5.92
N ASN A 90 -8.78 2.38 6.83
CA ASN A 90 -10.10 2.92 7.13
C ASN A 90 -10.72 3.63 5.91
N ALA A 91 -9.94 4.39 5.13
CA ALA A 91 -10.42 5.02 3.90
C ALA A 91 -10.88 3.98 2.86
N ILE A 92 -10.11 2.90 2.67
CA ILE A 92 -10.47 1.80 1.75
C ILE A 92 -11.73 1.07 2.27
N SER A 93 -11.76 0.71 3.55
CA SER A 93 -12.91 0.06 4.19
C SER A 93 -14.18 0.89 4.08
N ASN A 94 -14.10 2.19 4.36
CA ASN A 94 -15.23 3.11 4.27
C ASN A 94 -15.75 3.24 2.83
N ALA A 95 -14.87 3.23 1.82
CA ALA A 95 -15.30 3.18 0.43
C ALA A 95 -16.08 1.90 0.12
N ILE A 96 -15.55 0.75 0.55
CA ILE A 96 -16.19 -0.55 0.34
C ILE A 96 -17.54 -0.61 1.06
N HIS A 97 -17.64 -0.11 2.29
CA HIS A 97 -18.91 -0.05 3.02
C HIS A 97 -19.92 0.88 2.32
N LYS A 98 -19.44 2.00 1.76
CA LYS A 98 -20.31 3.00 1.10
C LYS A 98 -20.93 2.50 -0.20
N ILE A 99 -20.15 1.81 -1.05
CA ILE A 99 -20.61 1.42 -2.40
C ILE A 99 -20.76 -0.09 -2.60
N GLY A 100 -20.35 -0.90 -1.62
CA GLY A 100 -20.32 -2.36 -1.70
C GLY A 100 -19.03 -2.90 -2.33
N PHE A 101 -18.61 -4.09 -1.91
CA PHE A 101 -17.37 -4.72 -2.36
C PHE A 101 -17.35 -4.97 -3.88
N GLU A 102 -18.47 -5.45 -4.43
CA GLU A 102 -18.60 -5.76 -5.85
C GLU A 102 -18.47 -4.50 -6.73
N ALA A 103 -19.15 -3.41 -6.33
CA ALA A 103 -19.03 -2.13 -7.03
C ALA A 103 -17.62 -1.55 -6.92
N PHE A 104 -16.99 -1.63 -5.73
CA PHE A 104 -15.63 -1.19 -5.52
C PHE A 104 -14.63 -1.97 -6.40
N SER A 105 -14.78 -3.28 -6.52
CA SER A 105 -13.91 -4.12 -7.34
C SER A 105 -13.98 -3.79 -8.83
N LYS A 106 -15.14 -3.34 -9.31
CA LYS A 106 -15.40 -2.94 -10.70
C LYS A 106 -14.99 -1.51 -11.05
N LEU A 107 -14.58 -0.70 -10.06
CA LEU A 107 -14.11 0.67 -10.33
C LEU A 107 -12.93 0.68 -11.31
N ASP A 108 -12.91 1.67 -12.19
CA ASP A 108 -11.74 1.95 -13.04
C ASP A 108 -10.55 2.38 -12.16
N LYS A 109 -9.58 1.48 -12.00
CA LYS A 109 -8.42 1.69 -11.14
C LYS A 109 -7.48 2.81 -11.64
N GLN A 110 -7.60 3.24 -12.90
CA GLN A 110 -6.87 4.39 -13.44
C GLN A 110 -7.40 5.72 -12.88
N LYS A 111 -8.65 5.74 -12.43
CA LYS A 111 -9.33 6.91 -11.87
C LYS A 111 -9.37 6.89 -10.34
N LEU A 112 -8.90 5.79 -9.72
CA LEU A 112 -8.86 5.63 -8.27
C LEU A 112 -7.51 6.07 -7.74
N MET A 113 -7.52 6.91 -6.70
CA MET A 113 -6.33 7.48 -6.09
C MET A 113 -6.48 7.50 -4.56
N LEU A 114 -5.47 7.04 -3.86
CA LEU A 114 -5.36 7.17 -2.42
C LEU A 114 -4.37 8.29 -2.08
N VAL A 115 -4.77 9.19 -1.20
CA VAL A 115 -3.87 10.21 -0.65
C VAL A 115 -3.85 10.07 0.87
N SER A 116 -2.65 10.01 1.45
CA SER A 116 -2.43 9.95 2.89
C SER A 116 -1.61 11.15 3.34
N SER A 117 -1.81 11.62 4.57
CA SER A 117 -0.95 12.68 5.14
C SER A 117 0.46 12.19 5.45
N PHE A 118 0.66 10.88 5.62
CA PHE A 118 1.96 10.26 5.86
C PHE A 118 2.16 9.03 4.94
N GLU A 119 3.40 8.76 4.57
CA GLU A 119 3.73 7.63 3.68
C GLU A 119 3.19 6.31 4.24
N PRO A 120 2.42 5.53 3.45
CA PRO A 120 1.85 4.26 3.87
C PRO A 120 2.88 3.26 4.41
N CYS A 121 2.56 2.61 5.52
CA CYS A 121 3.37 1.53 6.06
C CYS A 121 3.22 0.23 5.25
N MET A 122 3.98 -0.82 5.59
CA MET A 122 3.93 -2.11 4.86
C MET A 122 2.54 -2.75 4.86
N MET A 123 1.80 -2.68 5.97
CA MET A 123 0.44 -3.19 6.06
C MET A 123 -0.50 -2.44 5.09
N CYS A 124 -0.44 -1.11 5.09
CA CYS A 124 -1.22 -0.27 4.18
C CYS A 124 -0.82 -0.50 2.72
N ARG A 125 0.48 -0.67 2.43
CA ARG A 125 0.96 -1.03 1.08
C ARG A 125 0.39 -2.37 0.64
N GLY A 126 0.34 -3.37 1.51
CA GLY A 126 -0.28 -4.67 1.24
C GLY A 126 -1.74 -4.51 0.81
N ALA A 127 -2.54 -3.76 1.56
CA ALA A 127 -3.92 -3.48 1.22
C ALA A 127 -4.06 -2.68 -0.09
N ILE A 128 -3.22 -1.68 -0.31
CA ILE A 128 -3.19 -0.87 -1.53
C ILE A 128 -2.95 -1.75 -2.77
N ILE A 129 -2.02 -2.70 -2.66
CA ILE A 129 -1.70 -3.65 -3.74
C ILE A 129 -2.86 -4.62 -3.95
N GLU A 130 -3.41 -5.20 -2.89
CA GLU A 130 -4.52 -6.15 -2.93
C GLU A 130 -5.76 -5.57 -3.61
N TYR A 131 -6.09 -4.30 -3.29
CA TYR A 131 -7.21 -3.60 -3.91
C TYR A 131 -6.86 -2.93 -5.25
N ASN A 132 -5.66 -3.18 -5.79
CA ASN A 132 -5.16 -2.65 -7.07
C ASN A 132 -5.26 -1.12 -7.18
N ILE A 133 -5.00 -0.40 -6.08
CA ILE A 133 -4.93 1.07 -6.07
C ILE A 133 -3.58 1.49 -6.60
N ARG A 134 -3.55 2.05 -7.81
CA ARG A 134 -2.29 2.31 -8.55
C ARG A 134 -1.73 3.70 -8.34
N LYS A 135 -2.57 4.67 -7.95
CA LYS A 135 -2.17 6.05 -7.70
C LYS A 135 -2.20 6.31 -6.20
N VAL A 136 -1.01 6.50 -5.62
CA VAL A 136 -0.83 6.72 -4.18
C VAL A 136 0.05 7.93 -4.00
N TYR A 137 -0.44 8.90 -3.24
CA TYR A 137 0.26 10.12 -2.90
C TYR A 137 0.28 10.30 -1.39
N PHE A 138 1.25 11.07 -0.90
CA PHE A 138 1.34 11.38 0.53
C PHE A 138 2.04 12.74 0.72
N LEU A 139 1.70 13.43 1.82
CA LEU A 139 2.28 14.74 2.11
C LEU A 139 3.70 14.63 2.66
N LYS A 140 3.94 13.66 3.56
CA LYS A 140 5.23 13.46 4.21
C LYS A 140 5.74 12.05 4.02
N GLY A 141 6.91 11.91 3.42
CA GLY A 141 7.61 10.64 3.25
C GLY A 141 8.41 10.22 4.47
N LYS A 142 8.73 8.95 4.52
CA LYS A 142 9.68 8.36 5.46
C LYS A 142 11.10 8.45 4.90
N GLY A 143 12.08 8.68 5.76
CA GLY A 143 13.47 8.79 5.31
C GLY A 143 14.01 7.47 4.72
N LEU A 144 15.04 7.58 3.88
CA LEU A 144 15.69 6.45 3.19
C LEU A 144 16.06 5.27 4.11
N LEU A 145 16.56 5.54 5.32
CA LEU A 145 16.89 4.49 6.30
C LEU A 145 15.67 3.69 6.76
N HIS A 146 14.50 4.33 6.82
CA HIS A 146 13.27 3.65 7.17
C HIS A 146 12.83 2.68 6.07
N TRP A 147 13.04 3.06 4.81
CA TRP A 147 12.76 2.25 3.64
C TRP A 147 13.58 0.94 3.67
N TRP A 148 14.89 1.05 3.87
CA TRP A 148 15.80 -0.10 4.00
C TRP A 148 15.40 -1.04 5.14
N LYS A 149 15.05 -0.49 6.31
CA LYS A 149 14.60 -1.31 7.46
C LYS A 149 13.31 -2.08 7.16
N ASN A 150 12.40 -1.51 6.38
CA ASN A 150 11.17 -2.20 6.01
C ASN A 150 11.40 -3.33 5.00
N ASP A 151 12.27 -3.13 4.02
CA ASP A 151 12.61 -4.18 3.07
C ASP A 151 13.33 -5.35 3.74
N LEU A 152 14.21 -5.08 4.69
CA LEU A 152 14.83 -6.12 5.52
C LEU A 152 13.79 -6.90 6.34
N LYS A 153 12.74 -6.27 6.85
CA LYS A 153 11.63 -6.96 7.54
C LYS A 153 10.86 -7.88 6.58
N GLN A 154 10.64 -7.44 5.35
CA GLN A 154 9.98 -8.26 4.34
C GLN A 154 10.82 -9.48 3.97
N VAL A 155 12.13 -9.30 3.75
CA VAL A 155 13.06 -10.42 3.53
C VAL A 155 13.01 -11.40 4.71
N ARG A 156 13.07 -10.89 5.95
CA ARG A 156 12.95 -11.73 7.15
C ARG A 156 11.64 -12.54 7.19
N TYR A 157 10.52 -11.91 6.81
CA TYR A 157 9.23 -12.60 6.72
C TYR A 157 9.29 -13.74 5.69
N GLU A 158 9.81 -13.48 4.49
CA GLU A 158 9.94 -14.50 3.45
C GLU A 158 10.78 -15.71 3.91
N TRP A 159 11.78 -15.49 4.74
CA TRP A 159 12.64 -16.55 5.29
C TRP A 159 12.03 -17.26 6.51
N SER A 160 11.10 -16.62 7.22
CA SER A 160 10.48 -17.17 8.42
C SER A 160 9.19 -17.95 8.14
N LYS A 161 8.55 -17.73 6.98
CA LYS A 161 7.32 -18.44 6.64
C LYS A 161 7.61 -19.89 6.30
N VAL A 162 6.88 -20.79 6.93
CA VAL A 162 6.97 -22.24 6.70
C VAL A 162 5.58 -22.77 6.44
N LYS A 163 5.45 -23.54 5.36
CA LYS A 163 4.21 -24.25 5.05
C LYS A 163 4.04 -25.43 6.00
N VAL A 164 2.88 -25.57 6.61
CA VAL A 164 2.46 -26.72 7.38
C VAL A 164 1.65 -27.66 6.47
N ASN A 165 1.78 -28.98 6.66
CA ASN A 165 0.98 -29.95 5.93
C ASN A 165 -0.50 -29.79 6.26
N GLY A 166 -1.36 -29.93 5.26
CA GLY A 166 -2.82 -29.79 5.45
C GLY A 166 -3.52 -29.09 4.30
N ASP A 167 -2.93 -29.07 3.10
CA ASP A 167 -3.55 -28.48 1.91
C ASP A 167 -4.95 -29.04 1.68
N GLU A 168 -5.10 -30.35 1.78
CA GLU A 168 -6.37 -31.05 1.57
C GLU A 168 -7.47 -30.56 2.54
N VAL A 169 -7.09 -30.22 3.77
CA VAL A 169 -8.04 -29.66 4.75
C VAL A 169 -8.50 -28.26 4.31
N GLN A 170 -7.55 -27.42 3.89
CA GLN A 170 -7.89 -26.08 3.42
C GLN A 170 -8.69 -26.13 2.12
N ASP A 171 -8.34 -27.00 1.19
CA ASP A 171 -9.05 -27.18 -0.06
C ASP A 171 -10.50 -27.64 0.18
N SER A 172 -10.71 -28.58 1.11
CA SER A 172 -12.06 -29.02 1.49
C SER A 172 -12.90 -27.87 2.06
N LEU A 173 -12.31 -26.98 2.86
CA LEU A 173 -13.00 -25.79 3.37
C LEU A 173 -13.32 -24.78 2.26
N PHE A 174 -12.41 -24.58 1.32
CA PHE A 174 -12.66 -23.73 0.18
C PHE A 174 -13.81 -24.22 -0.70
N MET A 175 -13.91 -25.54 -0.90
CA MET A 175 -15.01 -26.14 -1.67
C MET A 175 -16.38 -25.91 -1.04
N LEU A 176 -16.46 -25.66 0.27
CA LEU A 176 -17.71 -25.31 0.95
C LEU A 176 -18.13 -23.86 0.68
N HIS A 177 -17.23 -23.01 0.17
CA HIS A 177 -17.55 -21.62 -0.09
C HIS A 177 -18.18 -21.44 -1.47
N PRO A 178 -19.41 -20.86 -1.57
CA PRO A 178 -20.20 -20.84 -2.81
C PRO A 178 -19.53 -20.08 -3.97
N LYS A 179 -18.60 -19.20 -3.69
CA LYS A 179 -17.87 -18.38 -4.70
C LYS A 179 -16.42 -18.82 -4.89
N TYR A 180 -15.95 -19.82 -4.15
CA TYR A 180 -14.56 -20.29 -4.32
C TYR A 180 -14.49 -21.21 -5.53
N LYS A 181 -13.65 -20.87 -6.48
CA LYS A 181 -13.22 -21.78 -7.54
C LYS A 181 -11.74 -22.01 -7.33
N SER A 182 -11.33 -23.26 -7.11
CA SER A 182 -9.92 -23.63 -7.01
C SER A 182 -9.16 -23.07 -8.22
N GLN A 183 -8.10 -22.33 -7.94
CA GLN A 183 -7.16 -21.86 -8.97
C GLN A 183 -6.26 -23.02 -9.39
#